data_df9591d3cadfb80f8239d8ea5e110c08
#
_entry.id   df9591d3cadfb80f8239d8ea5e110c08
#
_cell.length_a   1.000
_cell.length_b   1.000
_cell.length_c   1.000
_cell.angle_alpha   90.00
_cell.angle_beta   90.00
_cell.angle_gamma   90.00
#
_symmetry.space_group_name_H-M   'P 1'
#
loop_
_entity.id
_entity.type
_entity.pdbx_description
1 polymer ?
#
loop_
_entity_poly.entity_id
_entity_poly.type
_entity_poly.pdbx_seq_one_letter_code
_entity_poly.pdbx_strand_id
1 'polypeptide(L)'
;MFFAVRLMKGSTVFLVMLGLVIAGVGGLFMWLMGMSYMRAVEQREWPQAEGVVLSSKIEKYKHDDFSPMEYRMNILYGYEWKGESRTGERYGFRGNPKYNKRNKIAGLVETYPVGKKISVYVNPADANFTMLKPDSKAAGYSIWFPMLFVVGGLGIAIRAIRAELRTRN
;
A
#
# COMPACT_ATOMS: atom_id res chain seq x y z
N MET A 1 5.36 -48.81 -28.01
CA MET A 1 6.01 -47.55 -28.39
C MET A 1 6.13 -46.70 -27.08
N PHE A 2 7.20 -46.94 -26.32
CA PHE A 2 7.47 -46.28 -25.06
C PHE A 2 8.01 -44.90 -25.35
N PHE A 3 7.21 -43.84 -25.14
CA PHE A 3 7.69 -42.47 -25.04
C PHE A 3 8.54 -42.38 -23.77
N ALA A 4 9.86 -42.56 -23.91
CA ALA A 4 10.78 -42.21 -22.84
C ALA A 4 10.71 -40.68 -22.64
N VAL A 5 9.96 -40.24 -21.66
CA VAL A 5 10.01 -38.86 -21.16
C VAL A 5 11.41 -38.64 -20.61
N ARG A 6 12.28 -38.12 -21.48
CA ARG A 6 13.67 -37.83 -21.12
C ARG A 6 13.64 -36.65 -20.18
N LEU A 7 13.79 -36.88 -18.87
CA LEU A 7 13.79 -35.86 -17.82
C LEU A 7 14.80 -34.75 -18.16
N MET A 8 14.39 -33.51 -17.92
CA MET A 8 15.27 -32.34 -18.07
C MET A 8 16.47 -32.47 -17.12
N LYS A 9 17.62 -31.89 -17.51
CA LYS A 9 18.79 -31.84 -16.62
C LYS A 9 18.44 -31.12 -15.33
N GLY A 10 18.96 -31.58 -14.18
CA GLY A 10 18.67 -30.99 -12.88
C GLY A 10 19.01 -29.48 -12.82
N SER A 11 20.08 -29.05 -13.49
CA SER A 11 20.46 -27.65 -13.61
C SER A 11 19.41 -26.80 -14.35
N THR A 12 18.81 -27.37 -15.41
CA THR A 12 17.72 -26.66 -16.14
C THR A 12 16.48 -26.55 -15.31
N VAL A 13 16.08 -27.59 -14.60
CA VAL A 13 14.94 -27.58 -13.68
C VAL A 13 15.16 -26.52 -12.59
N PHE A 14 16.35 -26.48 -11.99
CA PHE A 14 16.70 -25.49 -10.98
C PHE A 14 16.57 -24.05 -11.51
N LEU A 15 17.13 -23.75 -12.68
CA LEU A 15 17.05 -22.40 -13.27
C LEU A 15 15.62 -22.00 -13.64
N VAL A 16 14.82 -22.94 -14.13
CA VAL A 16 13.40 -22.69 -14.42
C VAL A 16 12.65 -22.37 -13.12
N MET A 17 12.83 -23.18 -12.08
CA MET A 17 12.20 -22.96 -10.78
C MET A 17 12.63 -21.61 -10.18
N LEU A 18 13.92 -21.30 -10.21
CA LEU A 18 14.46 -20.03 -9.74
C LEU A 18 13.83 -18.84 -10.49
N GLY A 19 13.77 -18.92 -11.83
CA GLY A 19 13.17 -17.90 -12.67
C GLY A 19 11.67 -17.70 -12.36
N LEU A 20 10.93 -18.79 -12.16
CA LEU A 20 9.52 -18.75 -11.81
C LEU A 20 9.29 -18.16 -10.40
N VAL A 21 10.14 -18.47 -9.43
CA VAL A 21 10.06 -17.87 -8.09
C VAL A 21 10.29 -16.36 -8.14
N ILE A 22 11.33 -15.91 -8.86
CA ILE A 22 11.63 -14.49 -9.05
C ILE A 22 10.45 -13.79 -9.74
N ALA A 23 9.92 -14.36 -10.81
CA ALA A 23 8.78 -13.81 -11.53
C ALA A 23 7.51 -13.78 -10.65
N GLY A 24 7.27 -14.82 -9.86
CA GLY A 24 6.14 -14.92 -8.94
C GLY A 24 6.18 -13.84 -7.84
N VAL A 25 7.35 -13.63 -7.24
CA VAL A 25 7.57 -12.55 -6.26
C VAL A 25 7.32 -11.19 -6.90
N GLY A 26 7.89 -10.93 -8.09
CA GLY A 26 7.64 -9.68 -8.83
C GLY A 26 6.16 -9.48 -9.13
N GLY A 27 5.46 -10.53 -9.60
CA GLY A 27 4.03 -10.49 -9.89
C GLY A 27 3.17 -10.19 -8.65
N LEU A 28 3.50 -10.78 -7.51
CA LEU A 28 2.82 -10.50 -6.24
C LEU A 28 2.96 -9.02 -5.84
N PHE A 29 4.18 -8.47 -5.92
CA PHE A 29 4.39 -7.06 -5.63
C PHE A 29 3.65 -6.15 -6.60
N MET A 30 3.65 -6.45 -7.90
CA MET A 30 2.87 -5.70 -8.89
C MET A 30 1.38 -5.69 -8.56
N TRP A 31 0.83 -6.84 -8.18
CA TRP A 31 -0.57 -6.96 -7.80
C TRP A 31 -0.91 -6.13 -6.55
N LEU A 32 -0.09 -6.22 -5.49
CA LEU A 32 -0.27 -5.42 -4.26
C LEU A 32 -0.17 -3.92 -4.53
N MET A 33 0.80 -3.50 -5.35
CA MET A 33 0.97 -2.09 -5.74
C MET A 33 -0.20 -1.61 -6.61
N GLY A 34 -0.67 -2.44 -7.54
CA GLY A 34 -1.84 -2.17 -8.36
C GLY A 34 -3.10 -1.94 -7.52
N MET A 35 -3.38 -2.83 -6.55
CA MET A 35 -4.48 -2.67 -5.62
C MET A 35 -4.37 -1.39 -4.79
N SER A 36 -3.17 -1.05 -4.32
CA SER A 36 -2.93 0.19 -3.56
C SER A 36 -3.17 1.42 -4.42
N TYR A 37 -2.77 1.38 -5.69
CA TYR A 37 -3.01 2.46 -6.64
C TYR A 37 -4.51 2.64 -6.95
N MET A 38 -5.21 1.55 -7.27
CA MET A 38 -6.65 1.59 -7.55
C MET A 38 -7.43 2.17 -6.37
N ARG A 39 -7.13 1.72 -5.16
CA ARG A 39 -7.71 2.29 -3.93
C ARG A 39 -7.43 3.78 -3.80
N ALA A 40 -6.19 4.22 -4.06
CA ALA A 40 -5.82 5.63 -3.98
C ALA A 40 -6.52 6.50 -5.04
N VAL A 41 -6.91 5.93 -6.18
CA VAL A 41 -7.73 6.60 -7.20
C VAL A 41 -9.16 6.70 -6.72
N GLU A 42 -9.76 5.57 -6.32
CA GLU A 42 -11.13 5.50 -5.82
C GLU A 42 -11.39 6.47 -4.66
N GLN A 43 -10.49 6.52 -3.67
CA GLN A 43 -10.62 7.43 -2.53
C GLN A 43 -10.69 8.91 -2.91
N ARG A 44 -10.11 9.30 -4.03
CA ARG A 44 -10.15 10.69 -4.52
C ARG A 44 -11.46 11.05 -5.21
N GLU A 45 -12.21 10.06 -5.62
CA GLU A 45 -13.55 10.22 -6.21
C GLU A 45 -14.63 10.26 -5.12
N TRP A 46 -14.26 9.97 -3.87
CA TRP A 46 -15.21 10.08 -2.77
C TRP A 46 -15.72 11.50 -2.61
N PRO A 47 -17.01 11.66 -2.34
CA PRO A 47 -17.59 12.96 -2.08
C PRO A 47 -16.90 13.61 -0.88
N GLN A 48 -16.78 14.94 -0.93
CA GLN A 48 -16.15 15.74 0.10
C GLN A 48 -17.20 16.53 0.86
N ALA A 49 -17.06 16.56 2.17
CA ALA A 49 -17.83 17.42 3.07
C ALA A 49 -16.92 18.48 3.68
N GLU A 50 -17.48 19.67 3.93
CA GLU A 50 -16.79 20.67 4.73
C GLU A 50 -16.78 20.26 6.19
N GLY A 51 -15.66 20.44 6.86
CA GLY A 51 -15.48 20.10 8.25
C GLY A 51 -14.59 21.09 8.99
N VAL A 52 -14.50 20.92 10.30
CA VAL A 52 -13.65 21.70 11.19
C VAL A 52 -12.92 20.81 12.16
N VAL A 53 -11.65 21.08 12.40
CA VAL A 53 -10.85 20.36 13.40
C VAL A 53 -11.30 20.74 14.80
N LEU A 54 -11.77 19.75 15.57
CA LEU A 54 -12.22 19.90 16.95
C LEU A 54 -11.10 19.63 17.96
N SER A 55 -10.22 18.69 17.64
CA SER A 55 -9.05 18.36 18.46
C SER A 55 -7.92 17.82 17.58
N SER A 56 -6.69 18.21 17.88
CA SER A 56 -5.49 17.70 17.22
C SER A 56 -4.36 17.64 18.24
N LYS A 57 -3.93 16.43 18.59
CA LYS A 57 -2.98 16.20 19.69
C LYS A 57 -1.97 15.12 19.32
N ILE A 58 -0.83 15.16 20.00
CA ILE A 58 0.17 14.08 19.94
C ILE A 58 -0.08 13.14 21.10
N GLU A 59 -0.36 11.89 20.79
CA GLU A 59 -0.38 10.82 21.79
C GLU A 59 0.94 10.06 21.80
N LYS A 60 1.41 9.75 23.00
CA LYS A 60 2.52 8.84 23.21
C LYS A 60 1.97 7.45 23.41
N TYR A 61 2.49 6.51 22.67
CA TYR A 61 2.11 5.11 22.76
C TYR A 61 3.34 4.23 22.93
N LYS A 62 3.28 3.31 23.88
CA LYS A 62 4.30 2.30 24.12
C LYS A 62 3.58 0.95 24.19
N HIS A 63 3.95 0.02 23.34
CA HIS A 63 3.27 -1.26 23.26
C HIS A 63 3.58 -2.15 24.49
N ASP A 64 4.86 -2.16 24.87
CA ASP A 64 5.39 -2.85 26.05
C ASP A 64 6.65 -2.12 26.54
N ASP A 65 7.24 -2.59 27.66
CA ASP A 65 8.41 -1.95 28.29
C ASP A 65 9.68 -2.01 27.43
N PHE A 66 9.76 -2.92 26.48
CA PHE A 66 10.89 -3.10 25.57
C PHE A 66 10.68 -2.44 24.21
N SER A 67 9.46 -2.03 23.89
CA SER A 67 9.15 -1.38 22.61
C SER A 67 9.60 0.06 22.57
N PRO A 68 10.08 0.56 21.42
CA PRO A 68 10.40 1.97 21.26
C PRO A 68 9.13 2.83 21.43
N MET A 69 9.31 4.05 21.97
CA MET A 69 8.23 5.02 22.08
C MET A 69 7.72 5.42 20.69
N GLU A 70 6.43 5.26 20.48
CA GLU A 70 5.73 5.74 19.27
C GLU A 70 4.94 7.01 19.61
N TYR A 71 4.88 7.92 18.64
CA TYR A 71 4.06 9.11 18.69
C TYR A 71 3.00 9.00 17.61
N ARG A 72 1.72 9.14 17.98
CA ARG A 72 0.58 9.07 17.08
C ARG A 72 -0.13 10.41 17.04
N MET A 73 -0.61 10.79 15.85
CA MET A 73 -1.56 11.89 15.73
C MET A 73 -2.93 11.40 16.20
N ASN A 74 -3.51 12.08 17.17
CA ASN A 74 -4.92 11.94 17.51
C ASN A 74 -5.63 13.19 16.99
N ILE A 75 -6.56 12.98 16.05
CA ILE A 75 -7.33 14.05 15.42
C ILE A 75 -8.82 13.74 15.54
N LEU A 76 -9.59 14.74 15.92
CA LEU A 76 -11.05 14.71 15.92
C LEU A 76 -11.53 15.91 15.09
N TYR A 77 -12.45 15.67 14.16
CA TYR A 77 -13.07 16.72 13.35
C TYR A 77 -14.57 16.51 13.25
N GLY A 78 -15.30 17.62 13.19
CA GLY A 78 -16.73 17.66 12.89
C GLY A 78 -16.92 17.94 11.40
N TYR A 79 -17.95 17.38 10.81
CA TYR A 79 -18.38 17.64 9.43
C TYR A 79 -19.89 17.49 9.32
N GLU A 80 -20.46 18.11 8.30
CA GLU A 80 -21.87 17.96 7.97
C GLU A 80 -22.05 17.06 6.75
N TRP A 81 -22.91 16.06 6.87
CA TRP A 81 -23.21 15.16 5.78
C TRP A 81 -24.70 14.92 5.66
N LYS A 82 -25.27 15.31 4.51
CA LYS A 82 -26.71 15.19 4.22
C LYS A 82 -27.62 15.83 5.31
N GLY A 83 -27.18 16.97 5.86
CA GLY A 83 -27.90 17.70 6.90
C GLY A 83 -27.71 17.15 8.33
N GLU A 84 -26.86 16.14 8.51
CA GLU A 84 -26.52 15.60 9.84
C GLU A 84 -25.11 16.00 10.24
N SER A 85 -24.96 16.48 11.47
CA SER A 85 -23.63 16.73 12.07
C SER A 85 -23.02 15.42 12.53
N ARG A 86 -21.80 15.15 12.09
CA ARG A 86 -21.04 13.92 12.38
C ARG A 86 -19.62 14.26 12.80
N THR A 87 -18.93 13.28 13.38
CA THR A 87 -17.52 13.39 13.74
C THR A 87 -16.70 12.28 13.10
N GLY A 88 -15.42 12.57 12.84
CA GLY A 88 -14.46 11.61 12.33
C GLY A 88 -13.11 11.75 13.03
N GLU A 89 -12.35 10.66 13.07
CA GLU A 89 -11.08 10.57 13.81
C GLU A 89 -9.92 10.08 12.95
N ARG A 90 -10.14 9.86 11.64
CA ARG A 90 -9.14 9.28 10.75
C ARG A 90 -8.45 10.32 9.91
N TYR A 91 -7.13 10.32 9.97
CA TYR A 91 -6.31 11.12 9.07
C TYR A 91 -6.29 10.51 7.64
N GLY A 92 -6.13 9.20 7.52
CA GLY A 92 -6.09 8.51 6.24
C GLY A 92 -6.76 7.14 6.30
N PHE A 93 -6.82 6.46 5.16
CA PHE A 93 -7.46 5.15 5.05
C PHE A 93 -6.91 4.12 6.04
N ARG A 94 -5.60 4.12 6.24
CA ARG A 94 -4.90 3.20 7.17
C ARG A 94 -4.92 3.67 8.63
N GLY A 95 -5.68 4.73 8.94
CA GLY A 95 -5.75 5.34 10.26
C GLY A 95 -4.82 6.54 10.42
N ASN A 96 -4.46 6.83 11.66
CA ASN A 96 -3.66 8.00 11.99
C ASN A 96 -2.16 7.69 11.88
N PRO A 97 -1.35 8.64 11.37
CA PRO A 97 0.09 8.49 11.26
C PRO A 97 0.73 8.24 12.62
N LYS A 98 1.72 7.35 12.63
CA LYS A 98 2.55 7.06 13.80
C LYS A 98 4.03 7.04 13.41
N TYR A 99 4.87 7.60 14.25
CA TYR A 99 6.31 7.67 14.06
C TYR A 99 7.05 7.54 15.39
N ASN A 100 8.27 7.03 15.33
CA ASN A 100 9.16 6.94 16.49
C ASN A 100 9.76 8.31 16.89
N LYS A 101 9.62 9.33 16.04
CA LYS A 101 10.13 10.69 16.26
C LYS A 101 8.99 11.68 16.42
N ARG A 102 8.95 12.36 17.58
CA ARG A 102 7.91 13.34 17.94
C ARG A 102 7.78 14.49 16.94
N ASN A 103 8.91 15.00 16.41
CA ASN A 103 8.93 16.15 15.49
C ASN A 103 8.19 15.87 14.17
N LYS A 104 8.18 14.61 13.70
CA LYS A 104 7.40 14.26 12.50
C LYS A 104 5.90 14.38 12.72
N ILE A 105 5.42 14.01 13.91
CA ILE A 105 4.01 14.16 14.26
C ILE A 105 3.68 15.60 14.61
N ALA A 106 4.59 16.34 15.25
CA ALA A 106 4.39 17.74 15.59
C ALA A 106 4.02 18.59 14.35
N GLY A 107 4.79 18.45 13.27
CA GLY A 107 4.51 19.16 12.02
C GLY A 107 3.14 18.79 11.41
N LEU A 108 2.65 17.55 11.60
CA LEU A 108 1.31 17.19 11.16
C LEU A 108 0.23 17.82 12.03
N VAL A 109 0.40 17.81 13.35
CA VAL A 109 -0.54 18.45 14.29
C VAL A 109 -0.61 19.96 14.05
N GLU A 110 0.53 20.63 13.82
CA GLU A 110 0.60 22.05 13.44
C GLU A 110 -0.11 22.34 12.11
N THR A 111 -0.13 21.38 11.19
CA THR A 111 -0.86 21.52 9.92
C THR A 111 -2.37 21.51 10.11
N TYR A 112 -2.88 20.90 11.20
CA TYR A 112 -4.29 20.76 11.51
C TYR A 112 -4.62 21.34 12.90
N PRO A 113 -4.49 22.65 13.12
CA PRO A 113 -4.84 23.27 14.39
C PRO A 113 -6.36 23.24 14.62
N VAL A 114 -6.77 23.29 15.88
CA VAL A 114 -8.17 23.37 16.27
C VAL A 114 -8.83 24.59 15.61
N GLY A 115 -10.05 24.43 15.13
CA GLY A 115 -10.80 25.45 14.39
C GLY A 115 -10.45 25.57 12.91
N LYS A 116 -9.45 24.84 12.40
CA LYS A 116 -9.13 24.85 10.97
C LYS A 116 -10.26 24.23 10.15
N LYS A 117 -10.69 24.93 9.09
CA LYS A 117 -11.58 24.39 8.07
C LYS A 117 -10.82 23.36 7.21
N ILE A 118 -11.44 22.24 6.95
CA ILE A 118 -10.88 21.09 6.22
C ILE A 118 -11.90 20.48 5.29
N SER A 119 -11.43 19.80 4.26
CA SER A 119 -12.25 18.90 3.43
C SER A 119 -12.12 17.48 3.95
N VAL A 120 -13.25 16.83 4.19
CA VAL A 120 -13.38 15.47 4.69
C VAL A 120 -13.87 14.58 3.56
N TYR A 121 -13.13 13.54 3.21
CA TYR A 121 -13.56 12.54 2.26
C TYR A 121 -14.48 11.54 2.95
N VAL A 122 -15.70 11.40 2.46
CA VAL A 122 -16.73 10.52 3.02
C VAL A 122 -16.87 9.29 2.15
N ASN A 123 -16.76 8.09 2.73
CA ASN A 123 -16.97 6.85 2.00
C ASN A 123 -18.45 6.75 1.55
N PRO A 124 -18.73 6.62 0.25
CA PRO A 124 -20.12 6.54 -0.24
C PRO A 124 -20.86 5.28 0.25
N ALA A 125 -20.13 4.20 0.57
CA ALA A 125 -20.71 2.97 1.09
C ALA A 125 -20.95 2.99 2.61
N ASP A 126 -20.18 3.79 3.36
CA ASP A 126 -20.29 3.93 4.80
C ASP A 126 -19.95 5.36 5.22
N ALA A 127 -20.98 6.16 5.48
CA ALA A 127 -20.81 7.57 5.86
C ALA A 127 -20.06 7.80 7.19
N ASN A 128 -19.92 6.77 8.03
CA ASN A 128 -19.12 6.87 9.25
C ASN A 128 -17.62 6.66 8.98
N PHE A 129 -17.28 6.10 7.81
CA PHE A 129 -15.90 5.97 7.41
C PHE A 129 -15.45 7.20 6.62
N THR A 130 -14.72 8.06 7.29
CA THR A 130 -14.22 9.32 6.73
C THR A 130 -12.71 9.44 6.91
N MET A 131 -12.08 10.28 6.09
CA MET A 131 -10.66 10.59 6.21
C MET A 131 -10.34 12.00 5.69
N LEU A 132 -9.21 12.55 6.17
CA LEU A 132 -8.72 13.86 5.73
C LEU A 132 -7.84 13.76 4.48
N LYS A 133 -7.13 12.65 4.31
CA LYS A 133 -6.14 12.51 3.24
C LYS A 133 -6.24 11.14 2.58
N PRO A 134 -6.55 11.09 1.27
CA PRO A 134 -6.51 9.85 0.50
C PRO A 134 -5.09 9.28 0.41
N ASP A 135 -5.00 7.99 0.17
CA ASP A 135 -3.71 7.29 -0.05
C ASP A 135 -2.92 7.91 -1.22
N SER A 136 -1.61 7.78 -1.15
CA SER A 136 -0.73 8.25 -2.22
C SER A 136 -0.82 7.34 -3.45
N LYS A 137 -0.85 7.95 -4.65
CA LYS A 137 -0.72 7.24 -5.94
C LYS A 137 0.72 6.77 -6.22
N ALA A 138 1.66 6.99 -5.31
CA ALA A 138 3.07 6.67 -5.50
C ALA A 138 3.32 5.20 -5.87
N ALA A 139 2.50 4.28 -5.36
CA ALA A 139 2.57 2.86 -5.71
C ALA A 139 2.46 2.62 -7.23
N GLY A 140 1.58 3.37 -7.92
CA GLY A 140 1.43 3.24 -9.37
C GLY A 140 2.67 3.70 -10.16
N TYR A 141 3.36 4.72 -9.68
CA TYR A 141 4.58 5.20 -10.34
C TYR A 141 5.78 4.27 -10.16
N SER A 142 5.77 3.41 -9.15
CA SER A 142 6.87 2.49 -8.85
C SER A 142 6.64 1.06 -9.36
N ILE A 143 5.53 0.79 -10.05
CA ILE A 143 5.15 -0.55 -10.53
C ILE A 143 6.16 -1.14 -11.54
N TRP A 144 6.93 -0.28 -12.22
CA TRP A 144 7.98 -0.71 -13.14
C TRP A 144 9.09 -1.51 -12.45
N PHE A 145 9.36 -1.23 -11.16
CA PHE A 145 10.42 -1.91 -10.42
C PHE A 145 10.14 -3.42 -10.23
N PRO A 146 9.02 -3.87 -9.66
CA PRO A 146 8.70 -5.28 -9.60
C PRO A 146 8.50 -5.92 -10.99
N MET A 147 8.13 -5.16 -12.01
CA MET A 147 8.05 -5.64 -13.39
C MET A 147 9.40 -6.16 -13.90
N LEU A 148 10.52 -5.57 -13.48
CA LEU A 148 11.86 -6.06 -13.84
C LEU A 148 12.11 -7.49 -13.32
N PHE A 149 11.60 -7.83 -12.13
CA PHE A 149 11.69 -9.18 -11.59
C PHE A 149 10.85 -10.17 -12.39
N VAL A 150 9.65 -9.76 -12.82
CA VAL A 150 8.81 -10.61 -13.68
C VAL A 150 9.51 -10.90 -15.00
N VAL A 151 9.97 -9.86 -15.70
CA VAL A 151 10.64 -10.00 -17.00
C VAL A 151 11.96 -10.75 -16.86
N GLY A 152 12.77 -10.41 -15.86
CA GLY A 152 14.05 -11.09 -15.60
C GLY A 152 13.88 -12.56 -15.24
N GLY A 153 12.94 -12.86 -14.34
CA GLY A 153 12.64 -14.24 -13.92
C GLY A 153 12.13 -15.11 -15.07
N LEU A 154 11.19 -14.60 -15.87
CA LEU A 154 10.72 -15.29 -17.08
C LEU A 154 11.83 -15.45 -18.11
N GLY A 155 12.69 -14.43 -18.27
CA GLY A 155 13.85 -14.50 -19.16
C GLY A 155 14.82 -15.62 -18.78
N ILE A 156 15.12 -15.79 -17.49
CA ILE A 156 15.95 -16.89 -16.97
C ILE A 156 15.30 -18.25 -17.31
N ALA A 157 14.02 -18.40 -16.99
CA ALA A 157 13.30 -19.65 -17.23
C ALA A 157 13.26 -20.02 -18.72
N ILE A 158 12.90 -19.07 -19.58
CA ILE A 158 12.84 -19.29 -21.04
C ILE A 158 14.22 -19.60 -21.60
N ARG A 159 15.27 -18.90 -21.16
CA ARG A 159 16.65 -19.17 -21.62
C ARG A 159 17.09 -20.57 -21.22
N ALA A 160 16.80 -21.01 -20.00
CA ALA A 160 17.15 -22.36 -19.53
C ALA A 160 16.47 -23.46 -20.39
N ILE A 161 15.18 -23.30 -20.68
CA ILE A 161 14.42 -24.21 -21.51
C ILE A 161 14.98 -24.24 -22.94
N ARG A 162 15.24 -23.08 -23.56
CA ARG A 162 15.79 -23.00 -24.92
C ARG A 162 17.19 -23.62 -25.03
N ALA A 163 18.03 -23.40 -23.99
CA ALA A 163 19.36 -24.02 -23.97
C ALA A 163 19.28 -25.55 -23.91
N GLU A 164 18.39 -26.09 -23.09
CA GLU A 164 18.16 -27.55 -23.01
C GLU A 164 17.68 -28.13 -24.35
N LEU A 165 16.75 -27.47 -25.01
CA LEU A 165 16.21 -27.89 -26.30
C LEU A 165 17.28 -27.90 -27.40
N ARG A 166 18.20 -26.90 -27.43
CA ARG A 166 19.32 -26.84 -28.38
C ARG A 166 20.34 -27.95 -28.18
N THR A 167 20.56 -28.44 -26.98
CA THR A 167 21.50 -29.54 -26.70
C THR A 167 20.91 -30.91 -26.98
N ARG A 168 19.62 -30.98 -27.29
CA ARG A 168 18.90 -32.22 -27.61
C ARG A 168 18.79 -32.48 -29.12
N ASN A 169 18.92 -31.43 -29.94
CA ASN A 169 18.99 -31.50 -31.41
C ASN A 169 20.46 -31.61 -31.87
#